data_a1a138edffaba3966827f87e3886128c
#
_entry.id   a1a138edffaba3966827f87e3886128c
#
_cell.length_a   1.000
_cell.length_b   1.000
_cell.length_c   1.000
_cell.angle_alpha   90.00
_cell.angle_beta   90.00
_cell.angle_gamma   90.00
#
_symmetry.space_group_name_H-M   'P 1'
#
loop_
_entity.id
_entity.type
_entity.pdbx_description
1 polymer ?
#
loop_
_entity_poly.entity_id
_entity_poly.type
_entity_poly.pdbx_seq_one_letter_code
_entity_poly.pdbx_strand_id
1 'polypeptide(L)'
;MARVLAIGDLHEPATHPGYLSFCQDIYNLWDCDTVVFLGDIVDHHNISFHAKDIDSTDVNTEYNMTLEGVQKWNKAFPKAYVTIGNHDMRVYRLANTVNIPAQFIRDYAEVWKNPKWKWLSSIEIDDVLYYHGEGVSGMNTAFNASRGQMISTVIGHHHSNAGVKWLCGPNGRIFGMDVGCGVDIHNPAMSDGSKFLKKPVLSCGVVIDGTPYHEIMPCAKGEPYYKGEFNG
;
A
#
# COMPACT_ATOMS: atom_id res chain seq x y z
N MET A 1 4.20 14.02 -19.26
CA MET A 1 4.59 13.26 -18.07
C MET A 1 3.33 12.90 -17.31
N ALA A 2 3.32 11.75 -16.65
CA ALA A 2 2.18 11.29 -15.86
C ALA A 2 2.03 12.10 -14.57
N ARG A 3 0.79 12.19 -14.10
CA ARG A 3 0.44 12.73 -12.78
C ARG A 3 -0.03 11.57 -11.92
N VAL A 4 0.90 10.98 -11.19
CA VAL A 4 0.72 9.69 -10.54
C VAL A 4 0.21 9.87 -9.10
N LEU A 5 -0.93 9.25 -8.77
CA LEU A 5 -1.32 8.98 -7.39
C LEU A 5 -0.76 7.61 -6.96
N ALA A 6 0.06 7.59 -5.92
CA ALA A 6 0.62 6.39 -5.31
C ALA A 6 -0.09 6.09 -3.99
N ILE A 7 -0.76 4.94 -3.91
CA ILE A 7 -1.58 4.51 -2.77
C ILE A 7 -0.87 3.34 -2.09
N GLY A 8 -0.60 3.47 -0.80
CA GLY A 8 0.01 2.41 0.01
C GLY A 8 -0.98 1.35 0.47
N ASP A 9 -0.47 0.39 1.10
CA ASP A 9 -1.02 -0.81 1.71
C ASP A 9 -2.46 -0.66 2.21
N LEU A 10 -3.40 -1.33 1.55
CA LEU A 10 -4.83 -1.29 1.89
C LEU A 10 -5.19 -2.32 2.94
N HIS A 11 -4.66 -3.54 2.79
CA HIS A 11 -4.99 -4.69 3.63
C HIS A 11 -6.50 -4.95 3.72
N GLU A 12 -7.22 -4.89 2.59
CA GLU A 12 -8.65 -5.22 2.61
C GLU A 12 -8.91 -6.60 3.26
N PRO A 13 -9.86 -6.72 4.16
CA PRO A 13 -10.93 -5.76 4.53
C PRO A 13 -10.59 -4.81 5.69
N ALA A 14 -9.31 -4.61 6.03
CA ALA A 14 -8.86 -3.81 7.16
C ALA A 14 -8.49 -2.36 6.80
N THR A 15 -8.91 -1.88 5.64
CA THR A 15 -8.72 -0.49 5.22
C THR A 15 -9.57 0.48 6.07
N HIS A 16 -8.98 1.62 6.46
CA HIS A 16 -9.69 2.68 7.17
C HIS A 16 -10.87 3.22 6.34
N PRO A 17 -12.07 3.37 6.92
CA PRO A 17 -13.30 3.71 6.17
C PRO A 17 -13.20 5.01 5.35
N GLY A 18 -12.44 5.99 5.83
CA GLY A 18 -12.26 7.28 5.16
C GLY A 18 -11.12 7.32 4.12
N TYR A 19 -10.31 6.26 4.02
CA TYR A 19 -9.08 6.33 3.21
C TYR A 19 -9.36 6.38 1.70
N LEU A 20 -10.38 5.65 1.22
CA LEU A 20 -10.78 5.71 -0.19
C LEU A 20 -11.22 7.12 -0.61
N SER A 21 -12.07 7.77 0.18
CA SER A 21 -12.52 9.14 -0.13
C SER A 21 -11.36 10.13 -0.09
N PHE A 22 -10.46 10.01 0.88
CA PHE A 22 -9.25 10.80 0.94
C PHE A 22 -8.39 10.64 -0.34
N CYS A 23 -8.13 9.42 -0.77
CA CYS A 23 -7.37 9.18 -2.01
C CYS A 23 -8.06 9.75 -3.26
N GLN A 24 -9.41 9.69 -3.32
CA GLN A 24 -10.17 10.31 -4.41
C GLN A 24 -10.06 11.85 -4.39
N ASP A 25 -10.10 12.46 -3.22
CA ASP A 25 -9.95 13.90 -3.06
C ASP A 25 -8.54 14.36 -3.50
N ILE A 26 -7.50 13.62 -3.11
CA ILE A 26 -6.12 13.89 -3.54
C ILE A 26 -5.96 13.67 -5.06
N TYR A 27 -6.55 12.61 -5.62
CA TYR A 27 -6.54 12.36 -7.06
C TYR A 27 -7.10 13.55 -7.85
N ASN A 28 -8.23 14.09 -7.39
CA ASN A 28 -8.89 15.23 -8.01
C ASN A 28 -8.13 16.54 -7.76
N LEU A 29 -7.64 16.77 -6.54
CA LEU A 29 -6.89 17.97 -6.16
C LEU A 29 -5.64 18.16 -7.02
N TRP A 30 -4.92 17.09 -7.27
CA TRP A 30 -3.68 17.09 -8.04
C TRP A 30 -3.90 16.81 -9.54
N ASP A 31 -5.16 16.64 -9.98
CA ASP A 31 -5.52 16.30 -11.37
C ASP A 31 -4.72 15.10 -11.88
N CYS A 32 -4.66 14.04 -11.07
CA CYS A 32 -3.93 12.83 -11.40
C CYS A 32 -4.58 12.09 -12.58
N ASP A 33 -3.78 11.43 -13.40
CA ASP A 33 -4.21 10.65 -14.57
C ASP A 33 -3.82 9.16 -14.47
N THR A 34 -2.95 8.85 -13.54
CA THR A 34 -2.39 7.52 -13.34
C THR A 34 -2.46 7.14 -11.86
N VAL A 35 -2.85 5.89 -11.58
CA VAL A 35 -2.89 5.34 -10.23
C VAL A 35 -1.97 4.15 -10.12
N VAL A 36 -1.13 4.14 -9.07
CA VAL A 36 -0.28 3.02 -8.68
C VAL A 36 -0.58 2.63 -7.24
N PHE A 37 -1.09 1.43 -7.05
CA PHE A 37 -1.16 0.79 -5.74
C PHE A 37 0.17 0.10 -5.43
N LEU A 38 0.72 0.33 -4.26
CA LEU A 38 2.04 -0.16 -3.88
C LEU A 38 2.02 -1.53 -3.19
N GLY A 39 1.03 -2.35 -3.52
CA GLY A 39 0.91 -3.72 -3.01
C GLY A 39 0.14 -3.79 -1.69
N ASP A 40 0.11 -5.01 -1.17
CA ASP A 40 -0.67 -5.37 0.01
C ASP A 40 -2.13 -4.83 -0.08
N ILE A 41 -2.73 -5.09 -1.26
CA ILE A 41 -4.13 -4.76 -1.52
C ILE A 41 -5.03 -5.54 -0.57
N VAL A 42 -4.65 -6.78 -0.28
CA VAL A 42 -5.41 -7.72 0.53
C VAL A 42 -4.60 -8.16 1.73
N ASP A 43 -5.27 -8.39 2.86
CA ASP A 43 -4.55 -8.83 4.06
C ASP A 43 -4.26 -10.33 4.08
N HIS A 44 -5.22 -11.16 3.63
CA HIS A 44 -5.10 -12.62 3.72
C HIS A 44 -4.76 -13.10 5.14
N HIS A 45 -5.39 -12.52 6.16
CA HIS A 45 -5.13 -12.82 7.57
C HIS A 45 -5.28 -14.30 7.89
N ASN A 46 -6.36 -14.92 7.40
CA ASN A 46 -6.69 -16.32 7.70
C ASN A 46 -5.74 -17.35 7.07
N ILE A 47 -4.95 -16.98 6.09
CA ILE A 47 -3.91 -17.84 5.49
C ILE A 47 -2.49 -17.42 5.89
N SER A 48 -2.38 -16.51 6.87
CA SER A 48 -1.11 -16.10 7.47
C SER A 48 -0.49 -17.23 8.31
N PHE A 49 0.84 -17.22 8.44
CA PHE A 49 1.56 -18.09 9.37
C PHE A 49 1.53 -17.60 10.83
N HIS A 50 0.97 -16.41 11.08
CA HIS A 50 0.80 -15.88 12.43
C HIS A 50 -0.36 -16.55 13.14
N ALA A 51 -0.32 -16.56 14.48
CA ALA A 51 -1.41 -17.06 15.29
C ALA A 51 -2.69 -16.27 14.99
N LYS A 52 -3.79 -17.00 14.77
CA LYS A 52 -5.09 -16.39 14.51
C LYS A 52 -5.71 -15.95 15.82
N ASP A 53 -6.39 -14.81 15.80
CA ASP A 53 -7.23 -14.41 16.92
C ASP A 53 -8.46 -15.35 17.00
N ILE A 54 -8.96 -15.57 18.22
CA ILE A 54 -10.10 -16.45 18.47
C ILE A 54 -11.38 -15.95 17.78
N ASP A 55 -11.46 -14.64 17.54
CA ASP A 55 -12.58 -13.96 16.88
C ASP A 55 -12.35 -13.78 15.36
N SER A 56 -11.31 -14.42 14.77
CA SER A 56 -11.06 -14.32 13.34
C SER A 56 -12.20 -14.93 12.53
N THR A 57 -12.60 -14.28 11.46
CA THR A 57 -13.56 -14.81 10.48
C THR A 57 -13.01 -16.06 9.78
N ASP A 58 -13.88 -16.89 9.18
CA ASP A 58 -13.42 -17.98 8.31
C ASP A 58 -12.87 -17.42 6.96
N VAL A 59 -12.08 -18.26 6.27
CA VAL A 59 -11.40 -17.90 5.01
C VAL A 59 -12.37 -17.40 3.93
N ASN A 60 -13.56 -18.00 3.81
CA ASN A 60 -14.53 -17.62 2.79
C ASN A 60 -15.18 -16.28 3.12
N THR A 61 -15.48 -16.04 4.37
CA THR A 61 -16.00 -14.76 4.85
C THR A 61 -14.97 -13.64 4.62
N GLU A 62 -13.71 -13.87 4.98
CA GLU A 62 -12.62 -12.92 4.68
C GLU A 62 -12.53 -12.63 3.19
N TYR A 63 -12.53 -13.66 2.33
CA TYR A 63 -12.48 -13.49 0.88
C TYR A 63 -13.63 -12.61 0.36
N ASN A 64 -14.86 -12.85 0.83
CA ASN A 64 -16.02 -12.08 0.39
C ASN A 64 -15.95 -10.61 0.82
N MET A 65 -15.55 -10.34 2.05
CA MET A 65 -15.33 -8.99 2.56
C MET A 65 -14.22 -8.27 1.79
N THR A 66 -13.11 -8.96 1.55
CA THR A 66 -11.98 -8.46 0.77
C THR A 66 -12.40 -8.11 -0.65
N LEU A 67 -13.15 -9.01 -1.32
CA LEU A 67 -13.65 -8.78 -2.67
C LEU A 67 -14.55 -7.55 -2.72
N GLU A 68 -15.45 -7.38 -1.74
CA GLU A 68 -16.30 -6.20 -1.64
C GLU A 68 -15.45 -4.91 -1.50
N GLY A 69 -14.44 -4.92 -0.64
CA GLY A 69 -13.51 -3.81 -0.46
C GLY A 69 -12.77 -3.48 -1.77
N VAL A 70 -12.12 -4.46 -2.38
CA VAL A 70 -11.39 -4.29 -3.65
C VAL A 70 -12.31 -3.77 -4.76
N GLN A 71 -13.58 -4.18 -4.80
CA GLN A 71 -14.53 -3.66 -5.80
C GLN A 71 -14.89 -2.18 -5.59
N LYS A 72 -14.88 -1.68 -4.36
CA LYS A 72 -15.03 -0.23 -4.08
C LYS A 72 -13.85 0.54 -4.71
N TRP A 73 -12.63 0.07 -4.50
CA TRP A 73 -11.42 0.63 -5.10
C TRP A 73 -11.42 0.55 -6.64
N ASN A 74 -11.80 -0.61 -7.20
CA ASN A 74 -11.91 -0.80 -8.65
C ASN A 74 -12.97 0.12 -9.29
N LYS A 75 -14.05 0.42 -8.58
CA LYS A 75 -15.06 1.39 -9.03
C LYS A 75 -14.52 2.82 -9.01
N ALA A 76 -13.77 3.19 -7.99
CA ALA A 76 -13.16 4.52 -7.86
C ALA A 76 -12.03 4.74 -8.88
N PHE A 77 -11.19 3.73 -9.04
CA PHE A 77 -10.02 3.76 -9.93
C PHE A 77 -10.05 2.55 -10.89
N PRO A 78 -10.86 2.63 -11.97
CA PRO A 78 -11.10 1.47 -12.84
C PRO A 78 -9.86 0.98 -13.61
N LYS A 79 -8.85 1.83 -13.76
CA LYS A 79 -7.55 1.51 -14.37
C LYS A 79 -6.46 1.85 -13.38
N ALA A 80 -5.61 0.89 -13.05
CA ALA A 80 -4.49 1.10 -12.14
C ALA A 80 -3.34 0.13 -12.44
N TYR A 81 -2.17 0.47 -11.96
CA TYR A 81 -1.08 -0.48 -11.77
C TYR A 81 -1.08 -0.91 -10.31
N VAL A 82 -0.74 -2.17 -10.07
CA VAL A 82 -0.59 -2.71 -8.72
C VAL A 82 0.78 -3.39 -8.64
N THR A 83 1.64 -2.91 -7.77
CA THR A 83 2.88 -3.64 -7.47
C THR A 83 2.59 -4.66 -6.38
N ILE A 84 2.86 -5.93 -6.66
CA ILE A 84 2.47 -7.05 -5.81
C ILE A 84 3.22 -7.00 -4.48
N GLY A 85 2.51 -7.02 -3.36
CA GLY A 85 3.07 -7.02 -2.02
C GLY A 85 3.19 -8.41 -1.41
N ASN A 86 3.78 -8.47 -0.22
CA ASN A 86 4.01 -9.75 0.46
C ASN A 86 2.73 -10.42 0.98
N HIS A 87 1.69 -9.65 1.31
CA HIS A 87 0.37 -10.20 1.66
C HIS A 87 -0.36 -10.70 0.41
N ASP A 88 -0.30 -9.99 -0.71
CA ASP A 88 -0.84 -10.46 -1.98
C ASP A 88 -0.22 -11.81 -2.37
N MET A 89 1.06 -12.02 -2.08
CA MET A 89 1.81 -13.25 -2.39
C MET A 89 1.52 -14.43 -1.45
N ARG A 90 0.72 -14.27 -0.39
CA ARG A 90 0.51 -15.36 0.61
C ARG A 90 -0.03 -16.64 -0.02
N VAL A 91 -0.97 -16.55 -0.95
CA VAL A 91 -1.53 -17.74 -1.66
C VAL A 91 -0.43 -18.47 -2.43
N TYR A 92 0.40 -17.76 -3.18
CA TYR A 92 1.50 -18.33 -3.94
C TYR A 92 2.56 -18.96 -3.04
N ARG A 93 2.90 -18.30 -1.92
CA ARG A 93 3.85 -18.83 -0.94
C ARG A 93 3.34 -20.14 -0.33
N LEU A 94 2.06 -20.21 0.06
CA LEU A 94 1.46 -21.43 0.59
C LEU A 94 1.42 -22.55 -0.45
N ALA A 95 1.04 -22.25 -1.69
CA ALA A 95 1.06 -23.23 -2.77
C ALA A 95 2.46 -23.82 -2.98
N ASN A 96 3.51 -22.98 -2.92
CA ASN A 96 4.89 -23.44 -2.99
C ASN A 96 5.28 -24.39 -1.85
N THR A 97 4.79 -24.15 -0.61
CA THR A 97 5.12 -25.03 0.54
C THR A 97 4.59 -26.45 0.39
N VAL A 98 3.53 -26.61 -0.39
CA VAL A 98 2.90 -27.93 -0.68
C VAL A 98 3.11 -28.37 -2.12
N ASN A 99 4.02 -27.74 -2.84
CA ASN A 99 4.39 -28.06 -4.22
C ASN A 99 3.22 -28.01 -5.22
N ILE A 100 2.26 -27.11 -5.04
CA ILE A 100 1.21 -26.84 -6.02
C ILE A 100 1.81 -25.97 -7.14
N PRO A 101 1.74 -26.41 -8.43
CA PRO A 101 2.23 -25.61 -9.55
C PRO A 101 1.44 -24.30 -9.70
N ALA A 102 2.15 -23.20 -10.04
CA ALA A 102 1.52 -21.89 -10.21
C ALA A 102 0.38 -21.84 -11.22
N GLN A 103 0.39 -22.76 -12.22
CA GLN A 103 -0.68 -22.89 -13.22
C GLN A 103 -2.05 -23.27 -12.64
N PHE A 104 -2.11 -23.75 -11.39
CA PHE A 104 -3.36 -24.03 -10.68
C PHE A 104 -3.89 -22.82 -9.89
N ILE A 105 -3.12 -21.72 -9.84
CA ILE A 105 -3.51 -20.50 -9.14
C ILE A 105 -4.02 -19.52 -10.20
N ARG A 106 -5.17 -18.91 -9.92
CA ARG A 106 -5.75 -17.89 -10.79
C ARG A 106 -4.99 -16.59 -10.69
N ASP A 107 -4.97 -15.82 -11.77
CA ASP A 107 -4.43 -14.47 -11.79
C ASP A 107 -5.16 -13.53 -10.83
N TYR A 108 -4.44 -12.58 -10.26
CA TYR A 108 -5.02 -11.58 -9.35
C TYR A 108 -6.21 -10.83 -9.95
N ALA A 109 -6.10 -10.41 -11.21
CA ALA A 109 -7.17 -9.68 -11.89
C ALA A 109 -8.45 -10.52 -12.07
N GLU A 110 -8.32 -11.84 -12.19
CA GLU A 110 -9.46 -12.76 -12.23
C GLU A 110 -10.07 -12.95 -10.85
N VAL A 111 -9.23 -13.22 -9.82
CA VAL A 111 -9.67 -13.44 -8.44
C VAL A 111 -10.41 -12.22 -7.91
N TRP A 112 -9.83 -11.03 -8.09
CA TRP A 112 -10.36 -9.78 -7.55
C TRP A 112 -11.31 -9.04 -8.51
N LYS A 113 -11.63 -9.65 -9.68
CA LYS A 113 -12.56 -9.12 -10.69
C LYS A 113 -12.25 -7.68 -11.11
N ASN A 114 -10.96 -7.38 -11.30
CA ASN A 114 -10.46 -6.07 -11.72
C ASN A 114 -9.64 -6.13 -13.02
N PRO A 115 -10.25 -6.51 -14.15
CA PRO A 115 -9.55 -6.88 -15.39
C PRO A 115 -8.74 -5.76 -16.04
N LYS A 116 -8.90 -4.52 -15.60
CA LYS A 116 -8.13 -3.36 -16.07
C LYS A 116 -7.00 -2.95 -15.13
N TRP A 117 -6.86 -3.62 -14.00
CA TRP A 117 -5.70 -3.46 -13.13
C TRP A 117 -4.56 -4.34 -13.65
N LYS A 118 -3.36 -3.77 -13.71
CA LYS A 118 -2.16 -4.47 -14.13
C LYS A 118 -1.32 -4.82 -12.92
N TRP A 119 -1.25 -6.09 -12.58
CA TRP A 119 -0.48 -6.62 -11.46
C TRP A 119 0.95 -6.93 -11.90
N LEU A 120 1.94 -6.31 -11.25
CA LEU A 120 3.36 -6.32 -11.62
C LEU A 120 4.22 -6.45 -10.37
N SER A 121 5.47 -6.85 -10.49
CA SER A 121 6.44 -6.79 -9.38
C SER A 121 6.90 -5.35 -9.12
N SER A 122 7.04 -4.56 -10.17
CA SER A 122 7.43 -3.15 -10.13
C SER A 122 7.03 -2.46 -11.44
N ILE A 123 7.00 -1.14 -11.43
CA ILE A 123 6.81 -0.33 -12.64
C ILE A 123 7.65 0.93 -12.56
N GLU A 124 8.20 1.35 -13.70
CA GLU A 124 8.85 2.64 -13.85
C GLU A 124 7.99 3.58 -14.68
N ILE A 125 7.75 4.79 -14.17
CA ILE A 125 6.98 5.84 -14.84
C ILE A 125 7.78 7.14 -14.71
N ASP A 126 8.14 7.75 -15.82
CA ASP A 126 8.86 9.03 -15.89
C ASP A 126 10.13 9.06 -14.98
N ASP A 127 10.98 8.05 -15.11
CA ASP A 127 12.22 7.88 -14.35
C ASP A 127 12.01 7.73 -12.81
N VAL A 128 10.83 7.29 -12.40
CA VAL A 128 10.51 6.96 -11.02
C VAL A 128 10.09 5.50 -10.92
N LEU A 129 10.76 4.74 -10.05
CA LEU A 129 10.47 3.34 -9.77
C LEU A 129 9.42 3.22 -8.68
N TYR A 130 8.38 2.44 -8.93
CA TYR A 130 7.32 2.09 -7.97
C TYR A 130 7.38 0.59 -7.69
N TYR A 131 7.47 0.20 -6.45
CA TYR A 131 7.35 -1.19 -6.02
C TYR A 131 6.92 -1.27 -4.55
N HIS A 132 6.55 -2.45 -4.07
CA HIS A 132 5.99 -2.60 -2.72
C HIS A 132 6.96 -2.15 -1.61
N GLY A 133 8.24 -2.43 -1.72
CA GLY A 133 9.23 -2.05 -0.70
C GLY A 133 9.77 -3.24 0.12
N GLU A 134 9.35 -4.47 -0.17
CA GLU A 134 9.91 -5.67 0.47
C GLU A 134 11.42 -5.76 0.22
N GLY A 135 12.17 -6.18 1.25
CA GLY A 135 13.63 -6.34 1.18
C GLY A 135 14.44 -5.09 1.57
N VAL A 136 13.77 -3.97 1.85
CA VAL A 136 14.44 -2.76 2.37
C VAL A 136 14.10 -2.58 3.84
N SER A 137 15.05 -2.15 4.65
CA SER A 137 14.87 -1.97 6.09
C SER A 137 15.54 -0.70 6.62
N GLY A 138 15.25 -0.36 7.89
CA GLY A 138 15.82 0.76 8.62
C GLY A 138 14.90 1.97 8.73
N MET A 139 15.42 3.08 9.25
CA MET A 139 14.63 4.28 9.52
C MET A 139 14.28 5.10 8.27
N ASN A 140 15.02 4.91 7.17
CA ASN A 140 14.86 5.66 5.93
C ASN A 140 14.68 4.70 4.76
N THR A 141 13.68 3.84 4.83
CA THR A 141 13.45 2.72 3.90
C THR A 141 13.40 3.16 2.45
N ALA A 142 12.54 4.09 2.09
CA ALA A 142 12.43 4.58 0.72
C ALA A 142 13.72 5.27 0.23
N PHE A 143 14.42 5.99 1.10
CA PHE A 143 15.72 6.57 0.76
C PHE A 143 16.80 5.51 0.53
N ASN A 144 16.81 4.44 1.35
CA ASN A 144 17.73 3.32 1.15
C ASN A 144 17.42 2.58 -0.16
N ALA A 145 16.14 2.43 -0.49
CA ALA A 145 15.68 1.87 -1.76
C ALA A 145 16.22 2.69 -2.94
N SER A 146 15.96 4.01 -2.95
CA SER A 146 16.39 4.89 -4.04
C SER A 146 17.93 4.91 -4.21
N ARG A 147 18.67 4.90 -3.12
CA ARG A 147 20.14 4.79 -3.15
C ARG A 147 20.60 3.45 -3.74
N GLY A 148 19.97 2.35 -3.33
CA GLY A 148 20.32 1.01 -3.81
C GLY A 148 20.03 0.82 -5.29
N GLN A 149 18.91 1.38 -5.75
CA GLN A 149 18.46 1.31 -7.15
C GLN A 149 19.08 2.41 -8.04
N MET A 150 19.67 3.45 -7.44
CA MET A 150 20.21 4.62 -8.15
C MET A 150 19.15 5.37 -8.99
N ILE A 151 17.89 5.34 -8.57
CA ILE A 151 16.74 5.98 -9.22
C ILE A 151 15.77 6.52 -8.17
N SER A 152 14.99 7.54 -8.50
CA SER A 152 13.89 7.98 -7.64
C SER A 152 12.92 6.83 -7.41
N THR A 153 12.50 6.62 -6.16
CA THR A 153 11.75 5.41 -5.80
C THR A 153 10.60 5.74 -4.86
N VAL A 154 9.44 5.14 -5.14
CA VAL A 154 8.23 5.22 -4.31
C VAL A 154 7.88 3.82 -3.80
N ILE A 155 7.69 3.68 -2.49
CA ILE A 155 7.37 2.40 -1.83
C ILE A 155 6.21 2.52 -0.84
N GLY A 156 5.59 1.38 -0.51
CA GLY A 156 4.71 1.10 0.63
C GLY A 156 5.40 0.24 1.68
N HIS A 157 4.72 -0.80 2.16
CA HIS A 157 5.19 -1.85 3.07
C HIS A 157 5.47 -1.40 4.51
N HIS A 158 5.99 -0.22 4.71
CA HIS A 158 6.41 0.27 6.02
C HIS A 158 5.36 1.22 6.59
N HIS A 159 4.28 0.67 7.11
CA HIS A 159 3.10 1.41 7.57
C HIS A 159 3.39 2.59 8.50
N SER A 160 4.45 2.51 9.29
CA SER A 160 4.85 3.55 10.26
C SER A 160 5.87 4.54 9.73
N ASN A 161 6.30 4.38 8.48
CA ASN A 161 7.17 5.33 7.81
C ASN A 161 6.37 6.06 6.72
N ALA A 162 6.56 7.35 6.62
CA ALA A 162 5.93 8.13 5.55
C ALA A 162 6.75 9.41 5.32
N GLY A 163 6.77 9.87 4.09
CA GLY A 163 7.44 11.10 3.72
C GLY A 163 8.46 10.96 2.61
N VAL A 164 9.10 12.06 2.27
CA VAL A 164 10.04 12.19 1.17
C VAL A 164 11.43 12.55 1.67
N LYS A 165 12.44 11.89 1.12
CA LYS A 165 13.84 12.25 1.36
C LYS A 165 14.61 12.33 0.04
N TRP A 166 15.36 13.41 -0.12
CA TRP A 166 16.16 13.70 -1.32
C TRP A 166 17.62 13.30 -1.15
N LEU A 167 18.23 12.87 -2.25
CA LEU A 167 19.67 12.75 -2.43
C LEU A 167 20.08 13.57 -3.67
N CYS A 168 20.97 14.52 -3.48
CA CYS A 168 21.49 15.37 -4.54
C CYS A 168 23.00 15.18 -4.68
N GLY A 169 23.49 15.15 -5.90
CA GLY A 169 24.90 15.03 -6.24
C GLY A 169 25.24 15.77 -7.54
N PRO A 170 26.51 15.73 -8.00
CA PRO A 170 26.94 16.44 -9.20
C PRO A 170 26.17 16.01 -10.48
N ASN A 171 25.64 14.79 -10.51
CA ASN A 171 24.96 14.22 -11.67
C ASN A 171 23.42 14.34 -11.59
N GLY A 172 22.88 15.07 -10.60
CA GLY A 172 21.45 15.25 -10.44
C GLY A 172 20.94 14.93 -9.06
N ARG A 173 19.63 14.75 -8.95
CA ARG A 173 18.95 14.44 -7.69
C ARG A 173 18.00 13.27 -7.88
N ILE A 174 17.86 12.45 -6.85
CA ILE A 174 16.86 11.39 -6.73
C ILE A 174 16.14 11.54 -5.39
N PHE A 175 14.98 10.94 -5.27
CA PHE A 175 14.24 10.88 -4.01
C PHE A 175 13.81 9.45 -3.65
N GLY A 176 13.61 9.22 -2.36
CA GLY A 176 12.85 8.08 -1.85
C GLY A 176 11.59 8.60 -1.18
N MET A 177 10.42 8.09 -1.55
CA MET A 177 9.14 8.38 -0.94
C MET A 177 8.50 7.11 -0.39
N ASP A 178 8.23 7.12 0.91
CA ASP A 178 7.40 6.11 1.58
C ASP A 178 6.01 6.73 1.75
N VAL A 179 4.99 6.08 1.20
CA VAL A 179 3.65 6.69 1.11
C VAL A 179 2.76 6.40 2.32
N GLY A 180 3.29 5.66 3.32
CA GLY A 180 2.45 5.20 4.43
C GLY A 180 1.46 4.12 3.98
N CYS A 181 0.29 4.10 4.59
CA CYS A 181 -0.72 3.07 4.32
C CYS A 181 -2.16 3.57 4.54
N GLY A 182 -3.13 2.70 4.23
CA GLY A 182 -4.56 2.94 4.50
C GLY A 182 -5.16 2.09 5.61
N VAL A 183 -4.35 1.47 6.45
CA VAL A 183 -4.76 0.46 7.43
C VAL A 183 -5.51 1.05 8.62
N ASP A 184 -6.66 0.46 8.98
CA ASP A 184 -7.37 0.77 10.23
C ASP A 184 -6.82 -0.07 11.38
N ILE A 185 -6.14 0.58 12.33
CA ILE A 185 -5.61 -0.11 13.54
C ILE A 185 -6.69 -0.64 14.48
N HIS A 186 -7.94 -0.23 14.32
CA HIS A 186 -9.06 -0.73 15.11
C HIS A 186 -9.66 -2.01 14.52
N ASN A 187 -9.26 -2.36 13.30
CA ASN A 187 -9.71 -3.62 12.70
C ASN A 187 -9.12 -4.81 13.47
N PRO A 188 -9.93 -5.81 13.87
CA PRO A 188 -9.45 -7.00 14.58
C PRO A 188 -8.30 -7.73 13.87
N ALA A 189 -8.28 -7.74 12.53
CA ALA A 189 -7.17 -8.32 11.76
C ALA A 189 -5.82 -7.64 12.03
N MET A 190 -5.83 -6.40 12.55
CA MET A 190 -4.63 -5.63 12.93
C MET A 190 -4.34 -5.66 14.43
N SER A 191 -4.98 -6.55 15.20
CA SER A 191 -4.86 -6.63 16.67
C SER A 191 -3.42 -6.83 17.14
N ASP A 192 -2.62 -7.60 16.42
CA ASP A 192 -1.19 -7.77 16.72
C ASP A 192 -0.41 -6.45 16.63
N GLY A 193 -0.77 -5.58 15.70
CA GLY A 193 -0.20 -4.23 15.57
C GLY A 193 -0.56 -3.29 16.72
N SER A 194 -1.62 -3.60 17.48
CA SER A 194 -2.07 -2.78 18.62
C SER A 194 -1.03 -2.69 19.74
N LYS A 195 -0.18 -3.68 19.87
CA LYS A 195 0.88 -3.78 20.89
C LYS A 195 2.16 -3.04 20.50
N PHE A 196 2.35 -2.69 19.22
CA PHE A 196 3.56 -2.00 18.78
C PHE A 196 3.48 -0.51 19.09
N LEU A 197 4.61 0.07 19.51
CA LEU A 197 4.74 1.52 19.74
C LEU A 197 4.59 2.32 18.43
N LYS A 198 5.09 1.78 17.33
CA LYS A 198 4.94 2.38 16.00
C LYS A 198 3.51 2.15 15.49
N LYS A 199 2.89 3.20 15.02
CA LYS A 199 1.54 3.17 14.45
C LYS A 199 1.58 3.52 12.96
N PRO A 200 0.63 3.06 12.17
CA PRO A 200 0.56 3.40 10.75
C PRO A 200 0.32 4.89 10.53
N VAL A 201 0.89 5.41 9.45
CA VAL A 201 0.63 6.75 8.96
C VAL A 201 -0.35 6.64 7.81
N LEU A 202 -1.57 7.17 8.01
CA LEU A 202 -2.59 7.23 6.97
C LEU A 202 -2.22 8.34 5.99
N SER A 203 -1.76 7.98 4.81
CA SER A 203 -1.25 8.92 3.82
C SER A 203 -1.14 8.29 2.43
N CYS A 204 -0.97 9.12 1.41
CA CYS A 204 -0.66 8.69 0.05
C CYS A 204 0.42 9.60 -0.55
N GLY A 205 0.93 9.23 -1.71
CA GLY A 205 1.91 10.01 -2.44
C GLY A 205 1.37 10.52 -3.77
N VAL A 206 1.88 11.66 -4.22
CA VAL A 206 1.66 12.14 -5.59
C VAL A 206 3.01 12.42 -6.22
N VAL A 207 3.17 12.04 -7.49
CA VAL A 207 4.38 12.36 -8.26
C VAL A 207 3.97 13.08 -9.54
N ILE A 208 4.47 14.29 -9.73
CA ILE A 208 4.21 15.12 -10.91
C ILE A 208 5.53 15.58 -11.47
N ASP A 209 5.78 15.26 -12.74
CA ASP A 209 7.01 15.65 -13.43
C ASP A 209 8.28 15.29 -12.62
N GLY A 210 8.32 14.09 -12.05
CA GLY A 210 9.42 13.60 -11.24
C GLY A 210 9.58 14.31 -9.87
N THR A 211 8.57 15.08 -9.44
CA THR A 211 8.56 15.75 -8.14
C THR A 211 7.56 15.08 -7.20
N PRO A 212 7.99 14.56 -6.05
CA PRO A 212 7.13 13.88 -5.09
C PRO A 212 6.44 14.87 -4.14
N TYR A 213 5.20 14.58 -3.82
CA TYR A 213 4.38 15.24 -2.81
C TYR A 213 3.79 14.17 -1.90
N HIS A 214 3.84 14.38 -0.61
CA HIS A 214 3.33 13.45 0.37
C HIS A 214 2.12 14.06 1.07
N GLU A 215 0.98 13.39 1.00
CA GLU A 215 -0.31 13.85 1.50
C GLU A 215 -0.74 13.01 2.71
N ILE A 216 -0.81 13.64 3.88
CA ILE A 216 -1.24 12.99 5.12
C ILE A 216 -2.75 13.13 5.24
N MET A 217 -3.44 12.02 5.53
CA MET A 217 -4.87 12.02 5.75
C MET A 217 -5.21 12.76 7.05
N PRO A 218 -6.00 13.84 7.00
CA PRO A 218 -6.45 14.50 8.21
C PRO A 218 -7.42 13.60 8.97
N CYS A 219 -7.18 13.42 10.27
CA CYS A 219 -8.04 12.64 11.13
C CYS A 219 -8.77 13.52 12.14
N ALA A 220 -9.94 13.07 12.59
CA ALA A 220 -10.73 13.82 13.55
C ALA A 220 -10.05 13.86 14.92
N LYS A 221 -10.27 14.94 15.67
CA LYS A 221 -9.84 15.05 17.06
C LYS A 221 -10.41 13.88 17.88
N GLY A 222 -9.53 13.14 18.54
CA GLY A 222 -9.92 11.94 19.30
C GLY A 222 -9.61 10.62 18.59
N GLU A 223 -9.26 10.65 17.31
CA GLU A 223 -8.72 9.47 16.65
C GLU A 223 -7.38 9.09 17.29
N PRO A 224 -7.12 7.78 17.53
CA PRO A 224 -5.93 7.34 18.27
C PRO A 224 -4.62 7.68 17.60
N TYR A 225 -4.61 7.85 16.29
CA TYR A 225 -3.43 8.24 15.50
C TYR A 225 -2.93 9.66 15.81
N TYR A 226 -3.80 10.50 16.40
CA TYR A 226 -3.55 11.93 16.62
C TYR A 226 -3.72 12.35 18.06
N LYS A 227 -3.82 11.38 18.95
CA LYS A 227 -3.95 11.67 20.37
C LYS A 227 -2.73 12.46 20.86
N GLY A 228 -2.93 13.73 21.11
CA GLY A 228 -1.89 14.64 21.60
C GLY A 228 -1.40 15.67 20.59
N GLU A 229 -1.63 15.52 19.30
CA GLU A 229 -1.22 16.52 18.30
C GLU A 229 -2.02 17.83 18.39
N PHE A 230 -3.21 17.76 18.95
CA PHE A 230 -4.14 18.88 19.04
C PHE A 230 -4.35 19.41 20.46
N ASN A 231 -3.50 19.00 21.39
CA ASN A 231 -3.46 19.53 22.75
C ASN A 231 -2.45 20.70 22.85
N GLY A 232 -2.48 21.58 21.85
CA GLY A 232 -1.82 22.86 21.91
C GLY A 232 -2.64 23.85 22.71
#